data_b30ad0afe98894864376814270bb63d4
#
_entry.id   b30ad0afe98894864376814270bb63d4
#
_cell.length_a   1.000
_cell.length_b   1.000
_cell.length_c   1.000
_cell.angle_alpha   90.00
_cell.angle_beta   90.00
_cell.angle_gamma   90.00
#
_symmetry.space_group_name_H-M   'P 1'
#
loop_
_entity.id
_entity.type
_entity.pdbx_description
1 polymer ?
#
loop_
_entity_poly.entity_id
_entity_poly.type
_entity_poly.pdbx_seq_one_letter_code
_entity_poly.pdbx_strand_id
1 'polypeptide(L)'
;PENLRKLERLEKIYKEQDPANIKAAELMGKLHDRLKEIGYIGHPLEVYLVRILFLLFAEDTTIFNKQQFQDYLEQRTNEDGSDLAAKLHELFQVLNTPRENRFKNLDEQLAEFPYVNGRLFEEILPMASFDSKMRQALLNCCYIDWSKISPAIFGSMFQSVMNPVQRRNLGAHYTSETNILKLIKPLFLDELRQEFEKIRENKNKLQEFHKKLSTLKFLDPACGCGNFLVITYRELRLLELEILRELYKSGQTVTDIDNILWLNVDQFYGIECEEFPARIAEVAMWLIDHQ
;
A
#
# COMPACT_ATOMS: atom_id res chain seq x y z
N PRO A 1 -8.79 22.26 16.86
CA PRO A 1 -8.62 21.10 17.74
C PRO A 1 -8.83 19.78 17.00
N GLU A 2 -9.88 19.65 16.15
CA GLU A 2 -10.15 18.38 15.46
C GLU A 2 -9.12 18.07 14.37
N ASN A 3 -8.70 19.06 13.61
CA ASN A 3 -7.69 18.90 12.55
C ASN A 3 -6.30 18.60 13.10
N LEU A 4 -5.91 19.19 14.23
CA LEU A 4 -4.67 18.82 14.91
C LEU A 4 -4.70 17.36 15.36
N ARG A 5 -5.85 16.86 15.84
CA ARG A 5 -6.00 15.43 16.17
C ARG A 5 -5.91 14.53 14.95
N LYS A 6 -6.42 14.96 13.77
CA LYS A 6 -6.26 14.21 12.52
C LYS A 6 -4.80 14.15 12.10
N LEU A 7 -4.06 15.26 12.13
CA LEU A 7 -2.63 15.31 11.83
C LEU A 7 -1.82 14.44 12.79
N GLU A 8 -2.10 14.49 14.10
CA GLU A 8 -1.47 13.62 15.11
C GLU A 8 -1.75 12.14 14.85
N ARG A 9 -2.97 11.80 14.42
CA ARG A 9 -3.34 10.42 14.08
C ARG A 9 -2.56 9.89 12.88
N LEU A 10 -2.45 10.69 11.80
CA LEU A 10 -1.67 10.33 10.61
C LEU A 10 -0.19 10.12 10.96
N GLU A 11 0.42 11.05 11.70
CA GLU A 11 1.82 10.91 12.14
C GLU A 11 2.05 9.65 12.98
N LYS A 12 1.10 9.30 13.84
CA LYS A 12 1.16 8.09 14.66
C LYS A 12 1.12 6.83 13.80
N ILE A 13 0.24 6.79 12.78
CA ILE A 13 0.14 5.67 11.85
C ILE A 13 1.50 5.41 11.18
N TYR A 14 2.13 6.43 10.63
CA TYR A 14 3.43 6.29 9.96
C TYR A 14 4.58 5.86 10.89
N LYS A 15 4.54 6.24 12.18
CA LYS A 15 5.58 5.88 13.16
C LYS A 15 5.44 4.46 13.74
N GLU A 16 4.25 3.87 13.71
CA GLU A 16 3.95 2.55 14.30
C GLU A 16 4.07 1.38 13.31
N GLN A 17 4.57 1.60 12.08
CA GLN A 17 4.57 0.57 11.03
C GLN A 17 5.50 -0.62 11.29
N ASP A 18 6.64 -0.44 11.94
CA ASP A 18 7.66 -1.50 12.07
C ASP A 18 7.19 -2.80 12.76
N PRO A 19 6.56 -2.77 13.95
CA PRO A 19 6.09 -4.00 14.61
C PRO A 19 4.95 -4.68 13.84
N ALA A 20 4.07 -3.90 13.21
CA ALA A 20 2.96 -4.41 12.44
C ALA A 20 3.43 -5.11 11.16
N ASN A 21 4.47 -4.59 10.50
CA ASN A 21 5.05 -5.18 9.29
C ASN A 21 5.53 -6.63 9.50
N ILE A 22 6.15 -6.94 10.64
CA ILE A 22 6.61 -8.30 10.97
C ILE A 22 5.42 -9.25 11.03
N LYS A 23 4.37 -8.87 11.75
CA LYS A 23 3.16 -9.69 11.89
C LYS A 23 2.47 -9.93 10.54
N ALA A 24 2.34 -8.91 9.73
CA ALA A 24 1.76 -8.99 8.39
C ALA A 24 2.56 -9.94 7.50
N ALA A 25 3.90 -9.79 7.48
CA ALA A 25 4.79 -10.65 6.70
C ALA A 25 4.68 -12.13 7.10
N GLU A 26 4.57 -12.43 8.40
CA GLU A 26 4.37 -13.79 8.90
C GLU A 26 3.03 -14.40 8.44
N LEU A 27 1.94 -13.63 8.48
CA LEU A 27 0.62 -14.11 8.07
C LEU A 27 0.57 -14.35 6.56
N MET A 28 1.07 -13.41 5.79
CA MET A 28 1.12 -13.55 4.33
C MET A 28 2.08 -14.66 3.90
N GLY A 29 3.21 -14.83 4.61
CA GLY A 29 4.12 -15.95 4.39
C GLY A 29 3.43 -17.31 4.55
N LYS A 30 2.58 -17.47 5.55
CA LYS A 30 1.78 -18.69 5.73
C LYS A 30 0.82 -18.95 4.57
N LEU A 31 0.16 -17.90 4.07
CA LEU A 31 -0.72 -18.02 2.90
C LEU A 31 0.06 -18.40 1.64
N HIS A 32 1.21 -17.74 1.42
CA HIS A 32 2.15 -18.04 0.33
C HIS A 32 2.58 -19.51 0.35
N ASP A 33 3.05 -20.01 1.50
CA ASP A 33 3.58 -21.38 1.62
C ASP A 33 2.50 -22.40 1.32
N ARG A 34 1.27 -22.18 1.79
CA ARG A 34 0.16 -23.08 1.50
C ARG A 34 -0.26 -23.08 0.03
N LEU A 35 -0.30 -21.92 -0.63
CA LEU A 35 -0.55 -21.85 -2.07
C LEU A 35 0.54 -22.60 -2.85
N LYS A 36 1.80 -22.48 -2.42
CA LYS A 36 2.93 -23.18 -3.02
C LYS A 36 2.86 -24.69 -2.80
N GLU A 37 2.46 -25.16 -1.61
CA GLU A 37 2.28 -26.57 -1.28
C GLU A 37 1.28 -27.27 -2.21
N ILE A 38 0.23 -26.60 -2.64
CA ILE A 38 -0.77 -27.15 -3.60
C ILE A 38 -0.33 -27.03 -5.06
N GLY A 39 0.89 -26.54 -5.32
CA GLY A 39 1.44 -26.40 -6.68
C GLY A 39 1.06 -25.08 -7.39
N TYR A 40 0.47 -24.11 -6.67
CA TYR A 40 0.21 -22.77 -7.20
C TYR A 40 1.51 -21.95 -7.10
N ILE A 41 2.25 -21.83 -8.22
CA ILE A 41 3.62 -21.31 -8.24
C ILE A 41 3.86 -20.34 -9.40
N GLY A 42 5.00 -19.63 -9.36
CA GLY A 42 5.42 -18.70 -10.41
C GLY A 42 4.56 -17.43 -10.48
N HIS A 43 4.51 -16.84 -11.66
CA HIS A 43 3.80 -15.59 -11.90
C HIS A 43 2.33 -15.55 -11.38
N PRO A 44 1.51 -16.60 -11.57
CA PRO A 44 0.15 -16.61 -11.00
C PRO A 44 0.12 -16.45 -9.47
N LEU A 45 1.04 -17.09 -8.74
CA LEU A 45 1.15 -16.95 -7.28
C LEU A 45 1.52 -15.52 -6.89
N GLU A 46 2.48 -14.94 -7.59
CA GLU A 46 2.94 -13.56 -7.36
C GLU A 46 1.79 -12.56 -7.50
N VAL A 47 1.10 -12.59 -8.64
CA VAL A 47 -0.05 -11.69 -8.91
C VAL A 47 -1.19 -11.94 -7.91
N TYR A 48 -1.46 -13.19 -7.58
CA TYR A 48 -2.53 -13.54 -6.63
C TYR A 48 -2.28 -12.93 -5.25
N LEU A 49 -1.06 -13.05 -4.72
CA LEU A 49 -0.68 -12.50 -3.42
C LEU A 49 -0.72 -10.98 -3.41
N VAL A 50 -0.30 -10.32 -4.50
CA VAL A 50 -0.40 -8.86 -4.61
C VAL A 50 -1.87 -8.40 -4.62
N ARG A 51 -2.76 -9.13 -5.30
CA ARG A 51 -4.20 -8.86 -5.26
C ARG A 51 -4.78 -9.00 -3.85
N ILE A 52 -4.42 -10.07 -3.14
CA ILE A 52 -4.85 -10.26 -1.75
C ILE A 52 -4.33 -9.12 -0.85
N LEU A 53 -3.05 -8.77 -0.97
CA LEU A 53 -2.49 -7.63 -0.22
C LEU A 53 -3.23 -6.33 -0.51
N PHE A 54 -3.51 -6.06 -1.78
CA PHE A 54 -4.30 -4.89 -2.16
C PHE A 54 -5.68 -4.88 -1.47
N LEU A 55 -6.41 -6.02 -1.48
CA LEU A 55 -7.73 -6.12 -0.84
C LEU A 55 -7.67 -5.80 0.66
N LEU A 56 -6.65 -6.34 1.35
CA LEU A 56 -6.43 -6.13 2.78
C LEU A 56 -6.13 -4.65 3.10
N PHE A 57 -5.26 -4.01 2.31
CA PHE A 57 -5.00 -2.59 2.46
C PHE A 57 -6.21 -1.73 2.12
N ALA A 58 -6.92 -2.04 1.03
CA ALA A 58 -8.05 -1.27 0.55
C ALA A 58 -9.18 -1.18 1.57
N GLU A 59 -9.38 -2.24 2.36
CA GLU A 59 -10.37 -2.29 3.43
C GLU A 59 -10.03 -1.34 4.58
N ASP A 60 -8.77 -1.30 5.00
CA ASP A 60 -8.34 -0.52 6.16
C ASP A 60 -7.90 0.91 5.83
N THR A 61 -7.74 1.24 4.53
CA THR A 61 -7.39 2.58 4.06
C THR A 61 -8.56 3.34 3.41
N THR A 62 -9.80 2.93 3.69
CA THR A 62 -11.04 3.58 3.22
C THR A 62 -11.32 3.54 1.72
N ILE A 63 -10.55 2.78 0.95
CA ILE A 63 -10.83 2.50 -0.46
C ILE A 63 -12.08 1.62 -0.57
N PHE A 64 -12.19 0.64 0.32
CA PHE A 64 -13.41 -0.14 0.55
C PHE A 64 -14.13 0.36 1.81
N ASN A 65 -15.38 -0.03 1.98
CA ASN A 65 -16.07 0.13 3.24
C ASN A 65 -15.37 -0.72 4.32
N LYS A 66 -15.44 -0.28 5.56
CA LYS A 66 -14.81 -1.00 6.68
C LYS A 66 -15.37 -2.43 6.78
N GLN A 67 -14.48 -3.41 6.90
CA GLN A 67 -14.79 -4.85 6.99
C GLN A 67 -15.52 -5.44 5.75
N GLN A 68 -15.53 -4.73 4.62
CA GLN A 68 -16.25 -5.15 3.42
C GLN A 68 -15.68 -6.45 2.81
N PHE A 69 -14.35 -6.57 2.75
CA PHE A 69 -13.70 -7.76 2.24
C PHE A 69 -13.77 -8.91 3.23
N GLN A 70 -13.56 -8.64 4.52
CA GLN A 70 -13.71 -9.62 5.59
C GLN A 70 -15.13 -10.19 5.60
N ASP A 71 -16.17 -9.35 5.63
CA ASP A 71 -17.57 -9.75 5.63
C ASP A 71 -17.93 -10.58 4.39
N TYR A 72 -17.41 -10.19 3.23
CA TYR A 72 -17.59 -10.96 2.01
C TYR A 72 -17.02 -12.38 2.13
N LEU A 73 -15.80 -12.52 2.64
CA LEU A 73 -15.18 -13.83 2.86
C LEU A 73 -15.94 -14.67 3.89
N GLU A 74 -16.35 -14.08 5.00
CA GLU A 74 -17.04 -14.80 6.08
C GLU A 74 -18.42 -15.27 5.66
N GLN A 75 -19.19 -14.42 4.95
CA GLN A 75 -20.59 -14.64 4.64
C GLN A 75 -20.83 -15.33 3.30
N ARG A 76 -19.89 -15.23 2.34
CA ARG A 76 -20.06 -15.71 0.96
C ARG A 76 -19.17 -16.88 0.59
N THR A 77 -18.38 -17.41 1.54
CA THR A 77 -17.53 -18.58 1.29
C THR A 77 -17.82 -19.69 2.28
N ASN A 78 -17.77 -20.93 1.81
CA ASN A 78 -17.96 -22.12 2.63
C ASN A 78 -16.81 -22.28 3.63
N GLU A 79 -17.09 -22.81 4.83
CA GLU A 79 -16.11 -23.02 5.88
C GLU A 79 -14.98 -23.99 5.47
N ASP A 80 -15.27 -24.92 4.57
CA ASP A 80 -14.30 -25.86 4.02
C ASP A 80 -13.37 -25.24 2.95
N GLY A 81 -13.65 -24.01 2.51
CA GLY A 81 -12.85 -23.28 1.52
C GLY A 81 -13.06 -23.73 0.08
N SER A 82 -13.97 -24.68 -0.18
CA SER A 82 -14.15 -25.30 -1.50
C SER A 82 -14.56 -24.32 -2.61
N ASP A 83 -15.24 -23.23 -2.27
CA ASP A 83 -15.71 -22.21 -3.20
C ASP A 83 -14.87 -20.89 -3.15
N LEU A 84 -13.92 -20.80 -2.24
CA LEU A 84 -13.15 -19.56 -2.02
C LEU A 84 -12.46 -19.05 -3.29
N ALA A 85 -11.86 -19.95 -4.09
CA ALA A 85 -11.22 -19.56 -5.35
C ALA A 85 -12.19 -18.93 -6.34
N ALA A 86 -13.39 -19.50 -6.47
CA ALA A 86 -14.44 -18.99 -7.35
C ALA A 86 -14.92 -17.62 -6.87
N LYS A 87 -15.12 -17.45 -5.56
CA LYS A 87 -15.55 -16.19 -4.95
C LYS A 87 -14.53 -15.07 -5.09
N LEU A 88 -13.25 -15.38 -4.91
CA LEU A 88 -12.16 -14.41 -5.15
C LEU A 88 -12.04 -14.05 -6.64
N HIS A 89 -12.24 -15.03 -7.54
CA HIS A 89 -12.26 -14.76 -8.97
C HIS A 89 -13.40 -13.81 -9.35
N GLU A 90 -14.62 -14.05 -8.85
CA GLU A 90 -15.77 -13.16 -9.04
C GLU A 90 -15.46 -11.74 -8.54
N LEU A 91 -14.87 -11.60 -7.35
CA LEU A 91 -14.47 -10.32 -6.79
C LEU A 91 -13.42 -9.60 -7.67
N PHE A 92 -12.39 -10.32 -8.14
CA PHE A 92 -11.40 -9.74 -9.04
C PHE A 92 -12.01 -9.21 -10.34
N GLN A 93 -13.00 -9.93 -10.91
CA GLN A 93 -13.73 -9.48 -12.10
C GLN A 93 -14.55 -8.21 -11.80
N VAL A 94 -15.20 -8.14 -10.65
CA VAL A 94 -15.97 -6.96 -10.24
C VAL A 94 -15.05 -5.74 -10.07
N LEU A 95 -13.90 -5.92 -9.42
CA LEU A 95 -12.92 -4.85 -9.24
C LEU A 95 -12.33 -4.36 -10.57
N ASN A 96 -12.22 -5.23 -11.57
CA ASN A 96 -11.75 -4.89 -12.92
C ASN A 96 -12.84 -4.32 -13.84
N THR A 97 -14.10 -4.29 -13.40
CA THR A 97 -15.23 -3.91 -14.28
C THR A 97 -15.85 -2.59 -13.79
N PRO A 98 -15.83 -1.51 -14.61
CA PRO A 98 -16.54 -0.27 -14.31
C PRO A 98 -18.01 -0.53 -13.96
N ARG A 99 -18.57 0.24 -13.04
CA ARG A 99 -19.92 0.00 -12.48
C ARG A 99 -21.00 -0.07 -13.56
N GLU A 100 -20.89 0.77 -14.58
CA GLU A 100 -21.83 0.84 -15.72
C GLU A 100 -21.79 -0.41 -16.61
N ASN A 101 -20.72 -1.20 -16.55
CA ASN A 101 -20.53 -2.42 -17.37
C ASN A 101 -20.82 -3.70 -16.60
N ARG A 102 -21.22 -3.62 -15.32
CA ARG A 102 -21.53 -4.79 -14.49
C ARG A 102 -22.89 -5.37 -14.80
N PHE A 103 -23.03 -6.68 -14.57
CA PHE A 103 -24.32 -7.35 -14.68
C PHE A 103 -25.32 -6.84 -13.63
N LYS A 104 -26.58 -6.66 -14.02
CA LYS A 104 -27.64 -6.13 -13.15
C LYS A 104 -28.06 -7.09 -12.03
N ASN A 105 -27.80 -8.38 -12.18
CA ASN A 105 -28.11 -9.44 -11.22
C ASN A 105 -26.89 -9.87 -10.37
N LEU A 106 -25.89 -9.01 -10.26
CA LEU A 106 -24.74 -9.26 -9.40
C LEU A 106 -25.18 -9.33 -7.93
N ASP A 107 -24.51 -10.18 -7.14
CA ASP A 107 -24.71 -10.23 -5.69
C ASP A 107 -24.52 -8.82 -5.07
N GLU A 108 -25.38 -8.46 -4.11
CA GLU A 108 -25.40 -7.11 -3.53
C GLU A 108 -24.06 -6.74 -2.89
N GLN A 109 -23.43 -7.65 -2.14
CA GLN A 109 -22.13 -7.38 -1.53
C GLN A 109 -21.03 -7.19 -2.57
N LEU A 110 -21.05 -7.98 -3.66
CA LEU A 110 -20.12 -7.79 -4.79
C LEU A 110 -20.35 -6.46 -5.51
N ALA A 111 -21.60 -6.05 -5.69
CA ALA A 111 -21.96 -4.82 -6.39
C ALA A 111 -21.46 -3.55 -5.67
N GLU A 112 -21.33 -3.62 -4.33
CA GLU A 112 -20.84 -2.51 -3.51
C GLU A 112 -19.35 -2.23 -3.68
N PHE A 113 -18.52 -3.22 -4.05
CA PHE A 113 -17.10 -3.00 -4.26
C PHE A 113 -16.85 -1.95 -5.35
N PRO A 114 -15.88 -1.03 -5.16
CA PRO A 114 -15.56 -0.03 -6.16
C PRO A 114 -14.92 -0.66 -7.41
N TYR A 115 -14.87 0.09 -8.49
CA TYR A 115 -14.00 -0.22 -9.62
C TYR A 115 -12.59 0.24 -9.28
N VAL A 116 -11.63 -0.65 -9.43
CA VAL A 116 -10.21 -0.36 -9.23
C VAL A 116 -9.58 -0.11 -10.59
N ASN A 117 -9.38 1.16 -10.92
CA ASN A 117 -8.72 1.55 -12.16
C ASN A 117 -7.24 1.13 -12.12
N GLY A 118 -6.80 0.39 -13.13
CA GLY A 118 -5.43 -0.10 -13.23
C GLY A 118 -5.38 -1.54 -13.70
N ARG A 119 -4.18 -2.03 -13.96
CA ARG A 119 -4.00 -3.37 -14.55
C ARG A 119 -3.90 -4.52 -13.53
N LEU A 120 -4.04 -4.23 -12.24
CA LEU A 120 -3.85 -5.23 -11.17
C LEU A 120 -4.78 -6.42 -11.31
N PHE A 121 -6.05 -6.19 -11.69
CA PHE A 121 -7.09 -7.23 -11.81
C PHE A 121 -7.37 -7.65 -13.26
N GLU A 122 -6.65 -7.13 -14.25
CA GLU A 122 -6.92 -7.36 -15.67
C GLU A 122 -6.61 -8.80 -16.11
N GLU A 123 -5.51 -9.37 -15.62
CA GLU A 123 -5.07 -10.71 -15.99
C GLU A 123 -5.99 -11.80 -15.41
N ILE A 124 -6.38 -12.77 -16.23
CA ILE A 124 -7.12 -13.96 -15.78
C ILE A 124 -6.11 -14.98 -15.26
N LEU A 125 -6.15 -15.23 -13.95
CA LEU A 125 -5.29 -16.20 -13.30
C LEU A 125 -5.93 -17.60 -13.29
N PRO A 126 -5.11 -18.68 -13.30
CA PRO A 126 -5.60 -20.01 -12.99
C PRO A 126 -6.30 -20.03 -11.64
N MET A 127 -7.38 -20.78 -11.52
CA MET A 127 -8.07 -20.92 -10.24
C MET A 127 -7.21 -21.76 -9.28
N ALA A 128 -6.95 -21.20 -8.10
CA ALA A 128 -6.33 -21.93 -7.02
C ALA A 128 -7.31 -22.95 -6.42
N SER A 129 -6.82 -23.87 -5.60
CA SER A 129 -7.68 -24.77 -4.81
C SER A 129 -7.45 -24.46 -3.33
N PHE A 130 -8.51 -24.13 -2.61
CA PHE A 130 -8.44 -23.80 -1.19
C PHE A 130 -9.03 -24.90 -0.33
N ASP A 131 -8.51 -25.05 0.86
CA ASP A 131 -9.09 -25.83 1.95
C ASP A 131 -9.49 -24.94 3.12
N SER A 132 -10.06 -25.51 4.17
CA SER A 132 -10.48 -24.80 5.38
C SER A 132 -9.30 -24.08 6.07
N LYS A 133 -8.09 -24.67 6.04
CA LYS A 133 -6.89 -24.07 6.65
C LYS A 133 -6.38 -22.87 5.88
N MET A 134 -6.47 -22.92 4.54
CA MET A 134 -6.10 -21.79 3.67
C MET A 134 -7.10 -20.65 3.80
N ARG A 135 -8.41 -20.97 3.84
CA ARG A 135 -9.45 -19.99 4.14
C ARG A 135 -9.21 -19.30 5.48
N GLN A 136 -8.91 -20.08 6.53
CA GLN A 136 -8.59 -19.50 7.83
C GLN A 136 -7.31 -18.66 7.81
N ALA A 137 -6.30 -19.05 7.05
CA ALA A 137 -5.07 -18.26 6.90
C ALA A 137 -5.36 -16.89 6.26
N LEU A 138 -6.26 -16.84 5.26
CA LEU A 138 -6.68 -15.59 4.64
C LEU A 138 -7.49 -14.73 5.62
N LEU A 139 -8.45 -15.30 6.34
CA LEU A 139 -9.22 -14.58 7.36
C LEU A 139 -8.32 -14.02 8.47
N ASN A 140 -7.28 -14.76 8.88
CA ASN A 140 -6.31 -14.25 9.85
C ASN A 140 -5.56 -13.01 9.34
N CYS A 141 -5.40 -12.86 8.02
CA CYS A 141 -4.87 -11.64 7.45
C CYS A 141 -5.86 -10.47 7.55
N CYS A 142 -7.17 -10.72 7.44
CA CYS A 142 -8.20 -9.68 7.58
C CYS A 142 -8.31 -9.15 9.03
N TYR A 143 -7.88 -9.91 10.04
CA TYR A 143 -8.01 -9.51 11.45
C TYR A 143 -6.90 -8.57 11.95
N ILE A 144 -6.01 -8.14 11.10
CA ILE A 144 -4.99 -7.13 11.46
C ILE A 144 -5.30 -5.80 10.80
N ASP A 145 -4.85 -4.71 11.41
CA ASP A 145 -5.06 -3.35 10.91
C ASP A 145 -3.98 -2.99 9.88
N TRP A 146 -4.31 -3.13 8.59
CA TRP A 146 -3.40 -2.86 7.47
C TRP A 146 -3.12 -1.37 7.28
N SER A 147 -3.91 -0.47 7.86
CA SER A 147 -3.62 0.95 7.83
C SER A 147 -2.30 1.32 8.54
N LYS A 148 -1.80 0.42 9.40
CA LYS A 148 -0.53 0.57 10.14
C LYS A 148 0.65 -0.15 9.50
N ILE A 149 0.44 -0.77 8.34
CA ILE A 149 1.47 -1.56 7.66
C ILE A 149 2.01 -0.77 6.49
N SER A 150 3.33 -0.70 6.37
CA SER A 150 3.96 -0.02 5.25
C SER A 150 3.71 -0.76 3.93
N PRO A 151 3.24 -0.11 2.87
CA PRO A 151 3.15 -0.72 1.54
C PRO A 151 4.48 -1.24 0.98
N ALA A 152 5.62 -0.83 1.53
CA ALA A 152 6.93 -1.41 1.21
C ALA A 152 7.02 -2.94 1.48
N ILE A 153 6.07 -3.50 2.25
CA ILE A 153 5.96 -4.95 2.47
C ILE A 153 5.77 -5.72 1.15
N PHE A 154 5.14 -5.11 0.14
CA PHE A 154 4.99 -5.73 -1.18
C PHE A 154 6.33 -6.16 -1.77
N GLY A 155 7.35 -5.29 -1.67
CA GLY A 155 8.70 -5.60 -2.16
C GLY A 155 9.35 -6.78 -1.44
N SER A 156 9.22 -6.85 -0.11
CA SER A 156 9.77 -7.96 0.68
C SER A 156 9.08 -9.28 0.37
N MET A 157 7.77 -9.25 0.19
CA MET A 157 6.99 -10.42 -0.18
C MET A 157 7.30 -10.91 -1.58
N PHE A 158 7.37 -10.01 -2.56
CA PHE A 158 7.77 -10.35 -3.91
C PHE A 158 9.13 -11.05 -3.93
N GLN A 159 10.12 -10.51 -3.21
CA GLN A 159 11.43 -11.15 -3.11
C GLN A 159 11.36 -12.56 -2.50
N SER A 160 10.49 -12.80 -1.53
CA SER A 160 10.35 -14.11 -0.89
C SER A 160 9.78 -15.18 -1.83
N VAL A 161 8.96 -14.76 -2.79
CA VAL A 161 8.28 -15.63 -3.78
C VAL A 161 9.19 -15.95 -4.97
N MET A 162 10.08 -15.03 -5.35
CA MET A 162 10.97 -15.19 -6.50
C MET A 162 11.92 -16.39 -6.35
N ASN A 163 12.11 -17.12 -7.45
CA ASN A 163 13.16 -18.15 -7.53
C ASN A 163 14.54 -17.53 -7.21
N PRO A 164 15.36 -18.16 -6.34
CA PRO A 164 16.68 -17.64 -5.97
C PRO A 164 17.63 -17.34 -7.15
N VAL A 165 17.52 -18.12 -8.24
CA VAL A 165 18.33 -17.91 -9.46
C VAL A 165 17.86 -16.67 -10.22
N GLN A 166 16.54 -16.52 -10.41
CA GLN A 166 15.95 -15.33 -11.05
C GLN A 166 16.26 -14.08 -10.24
N ARG A 167 16.08 -14.15 -8.92
CA ARG A 167 16.39 -13.05 -8.00
C ARG A 167 17.82 -12.57 -8.13
N ARG A 168 18.79 -13.50 -8.22
CA ARG A 168 20.21 -13.18 -8.41
C ARG A 168 20.47 -12.55 -9.76
N ASN A 169 19.89 -13.09 -10.82
CA ASN A 169 20.10 -12.62 -12.20
C ASN A 169 19.50 -11.22 -12.41
N LEU A 170 18.38 -10.92 -11.79
CA LEU A 170 17.71 -9.63 -11.88
C LEU A 170 18.26 -8.61 -10.86
N GLY A 171 19.16 -9.01 -9.96
CA GLY A 171 19.61 -8.15 -8.88
C GLY A 171 18.49 -7.74 -7.91
N ALA A 172 17.37 -8.48 -7.90
CA ALA A 172 16.19 -8.19 -7.11
C ALA A 172 16.47 -8.48 -5.64
N HIS A 173 16.94 -7.47 -4.92
CA HIS A 173 17.19 -7.52 -3.49
C HIS A 173 16.30 -6.50 -2.78
N TYR A 174 15.51 -6.97 -1.81
CA TYR A 174 14.79 -6.07 -0.92
C TYR A 174 15.77 -5.24 -0.12
N THR A 175 15.67 -3.94 -0.25
CA THR A 175 16.46 -3.02 0.57
C THR A 175 15.65 -2.65 1.81
N SER A 176 16.17 -3.01 2.98
CA SER A 176 15.50 -2.72 4.23
C SER A 176 15.32 -1.22 4.45
N GLU A 177 14.27 -0.83 5.13
CA GLU A 177 13.98 0.55 5.49
C GLU A 177 15.17 1.26 6.13
N THR A 178 15.86 0.59 7.06
CA THR A 178 17.07 1.13 7.70
C THR A 178 18.16 1.49 6.69
N ASN A 179 18.35 0.70 5.64
CA ASN A 179 19.33 0.97 4.60
C ASN A 179 18.87 2.08 3.65
N ILE A 180 17.58 2.12 3.33
CA ILE A 180 16.98 3.21 2.55
C ILE A 180 17.19 4.55 3.29
N LEU A 181 16.87 4.61 4.57
CA LEU A 181 17.04 5.81 5.39
C LEU A 181 18.50 6.25 5.48
N LYS A 182 19.48 5.33 5.53
CA LYS A 182 20.91 5.66 5.47
C LYS A 182 21.31 6.37 4.18
N LEU A 183 20.60 6.12 3.09
CA LEU A 183 20.85 6.77 1.80
C LEU A 183 20.10 8.10 1.70
N ILE A 184 18.78 8.11 1.92
CA ILE A 184 17.96 9.29 1.67
C ILE A 184 18.18 10.43 2.68
N LYS A 185 18.56 10.10 3.94
CA LYS A 185 18.86 11.11 4.96
C LYS A 185 19.97 12.05 4.52
N PRO A 186 21.20 11.59 4.26
CA PRO A 186 22.28 12.49 3.85
C PRO A 186 22.11 13.04 2.44
N LEU A 187 21.29 12.42 1.59
CA LEU A 187 21.10 12.84 0.21
C LEU A 187 20.26 14.12 0.09
N PHE A 188 19.17 14.22 0.85
CA PHE A 188 18.26 15.38 0.82
C PHE A 188 17.43 15.56 2.10
N LEU A 189 17.10 14.50 2.84
CA LEU A 189 16.13 14.61 3.94
C LEU A 189 16.67 15.43 5.11
N ASP A 190 17.93 15.26 5.46
CA ASP A 190 18.57 16.01 6.56
C ASP A 190 18.66 17.50 6.23
N GLU A 191 18.94 17.86 4.96
CA GLU A 191 18.94 19.25 4.51
C GLU A 191 17.54 19.88 4.62
N LEU A 192 16.50 19.18 4.15
CA LEU A 192 15.12 19.64 4.23
C LEU A 192 14.68 19.81 5.70
N ARG A 193 15.03 18.87 6.57
CA ARG A 193 14.73 18.97 8.01
C ARG A 193 15.48 20.14 8.68
N GLN A 194 16.74 20.35 8.34
CA GLN A 194 17.51 21.51 8.86
C GLN A 194 16.93 22.85 8.37
N GLU A 195 16.48 22.93 7.12
CA GLU A 195 15.80 24.11 6.60
C GLU A 195 14.50 24.37 7.36
N PHE A 196 13.67 23.34 7.56
CA PHE A 196 12.45 23.41 8.35
C PHE A 196 12.71 23.97 9.77
N GLU A 197 13.67 23.40 10.50
CA GLU A 197 13.99 23.84 11.87
C GLU A 197 14.44 25.32 11.93
N LYS A 198 15.19 25.81 10.95
CA LYS A 198 15.62 27.21 10.87
C LYS A 198 14.48 28.20 10.65
N ILE A 199 13.40 27.77 10.01
CA ILE A 199 12.27 28.65 9.62
C ILE A 199 11.00 28.38 10.43
N ARG A 200 11.01 27.41 11.34
CA ARG A 200 9.86 26.86 12.05
C ARG A 200 8.96 27.92 12.69
N GLU A 201 9.54 29.00 13.20
CA GLU A 201 8.81 30.11 13.84
C GLU A 201 8.29 31.15 12.83
N ASN A 202 8.69 31.09 11.56
CA ASN A 202 8.31 32.07 10.55
C ASN A 202 7.25 31.52 9.60
N LYS A 203 5.99 31.91 9.83
CA LYS A 203 4.84 31.42 9.08
C LYS A 203 4.94 31.62 7.57
N ASN A 204 5.44 32.76 7.10
CA ASN A 204 5.57 33.03 5.66
C ASN A 204 6.61 32.12 5.02
N LYS A 205 7.77 31.97 5.66
CA LYS A 205 8.81 31.06 5.18
C LYS A 205 8.37 29.60 5.22
N LEU A 206 7.57 29.19 6.21
CA LEU A 206 6.98 27.84 6.25
C LEU A 206 6.05 27.59 5.08
N GLN A 207 5.23 28.58 4.68
CA GLN A 207 4.37 28.45 3.50
C GLN A 207 5.19 28.33 2.21
N GLU A 208 6.24 29.12 2.06
CA GLU A 208 7.17 29.03 0.92
C GLU A 208 7.88 27.66 0.89
N PHE A 209 8.29 27.16 2.05
CA PHE A 209 8.92 25.85 2.16
C PHE A 209 7.95 24.70 1.86
N HIS A 210 6.71 24.79 2.33
CA HIS A 210 5.67 23.84 1.97
C HIS A 210 5.44 23.81 0.45
N LYS A 211 5.37 24.98 -0.18
CA LYS A 211 5.31 25.09 -1.64
C LYS A 211 6.55 24.51 -2.34
N LYS A 212 7.76 24.72 -1.77
CA LYS A 212 8.98 24.09 -2.27
C LYS A 212 8.87 22.57 -2.28
N LEU A 213 8.39 21.94 -1.18
CA LEU A 213 8.22 20.49 -1.11
C LEU A 213 7.31 19.96 -2.22
N SER A 214 6.22 20.64 -2.55
CA SER A 214 5.29 20.24 -3.62
C SER A 214 5.88 20.32 -5.03
N THR A 215 7.02 20.99 -5.21
CA THR A 215 7.70 21.12 -6.52
C THR A 215 8.87 20.15 -6.70
N LEU A 216 9.32 19.49 -5.64
CA LEU A 216 10.41 18.51 -5.72
C LEU A 216 9.96 17.29 -6.55
N LYS A 217 10.90 16.71 -7.27
CA LYS A 217 10.69 15.48 -8.04
C LYS A 217 11.76 14.45 -7.68
N PHE A 218 11.33 13.22 -7.52
CA PHE A 218 12.17 12.10 -7.11
C PHE A 218 12.14 11.04 -8.19
N LEU A 219 13.32 10.57 -8.60
CA LEU A 219 13.46 9.51 -9.59
C LEU A 219 14.34 8.39 -9.01
N ASP A 220 13.80 7.17 -9.02
CA ASP A 220 14.56 5.95 -8.81
C ASP A 220 14.76 5.24 -10.16
N PRO A 221 15.97 5.21 -10.72
CA PRO A 221 16.23 4.65 -12.05
C PRO A 221 16.24 3.11 -12.08
N ALA A 222 16.10 2.43 -10.94
CA ALA A 222 16.04 0.97 -10.81
C ALA A 222 15.12 0.62 -9.63
N CYS A 223 13.85 1.07 -9.71
CA CYS A 223 12.98 1.15 -8.55
C CYS A 223 12.51 -0.22 -8.01
N GLY A 224 12.61 -1.30 -8.79
CA GLY A 224 12.06 -2.58 -8.38
C GLY A 224 10.59 -2.46 -7.98
N CYS A 225 10.26 -2.92 -6.78
CA CYS A 225 8.91 -2.78 -6.19
C CYS A 225 8.65 -1.42 -5.52
N GLY A 226 9.48 -0.40 -5.77
CA GLY A 226 9.26 0.97 -5.32
C GLY A 226 9.62 1.28 -3.87
N ASN A 227 10.37 0.43 -3.17
CA ASN A 227 10.65 0.61 -1.74
C ASN A 227 11.30 1.96 -1.41
N PHE A 228 12.27 2.45 -2.21
CA PHE A 228 12.87 3.76 -2.03
C PHE A 228 11.85 4.89 -2.20
N LEU A 229 10.97 4.77 -3.18
CA LEU A 229 9.92 5.77 -3.46
C LEU A 229 8.91 5.81 -2.31
N VAL A 230 8.42 4.65 -1.86
CA VAL A 230 7.46 4.52 -0.74
C VAL A 230 8.03 5.13 0.54
N ILE A 231 9.25 4.75 0.93
CA ILE A 231 9.87 5.27 2.15
C ILE A 231 10.19 6.77 2.02
N THR A 232 10.64 7.23 0.85
CA THR A 232 10.85 8.65 0.59
C THR A 232 9.56 9.44 0.71
N TYR A 233 8.47 8.95 0.10
CA TYR A 233 7.15 9.56 0.20
C TYR A 233 6.71 9.69 1.66
N ARG A 234 6.80 8.60 2.44
CA ARG A 234 6.46 8.59 3.87
C ARG A 234 7.22 9.64 4.66
N GLU A 235 8.54 9.69 4.51
CA GLU A 235 9.37 10.64 5.26
C GLU A 235 9.06 12.11 4.90
N LEU A 236 8.77 12.38 3.63
CA LEU A 236 8.38 13.72 3.19
C LEU A 236 6.96 14.07 3.64
N ARG A 237 6.03 13.12 3.65
CA ARG A 237 4.68 13.31 4.20
C ARG A 237 4.75 13.62 5.70
N LEU A 238 5.60 12.93 6.46
CA LEU A 238 5.83 13.24 7.87
C LEU A 238 6.35 14.68 8.06
N LEU A 239 7.30 15.11 7.23
CA LEU A 239 7.80 16.48 7.25
C LEU A 239 6.70 17.49 6.88
N GLU A 240 5.89 17.21 5.87
CA GLU A 240 4.74 18.04 5.51
C GLU A 240 3.73 18.18 6.66
N LEU A 241 3.42 17.08 7.36
CA LEU A 241 2.53 17.08 8.52
C LEU A 241 3.10 17.95 9.66
N GLU A 242 4.42 17.92 9.88
CA GLU A 242 5.10 18.80 10.85
C GLU A 242 4.96 20.29 10.47
N ILE A 243 5.15 20.62 9.18
CA ILE A 243 4.96 21.98 8.65
C ILE A 243 3.53 22.45 8.86
N LEU A 244 2.54 21.63 8.51
CA LEU A 244 1.12 21.96 8.66
C LEU A 244 0.75 22.16 10.13
N ARG A 245 1.30 21.35 11.03
CA ARG A 245 1.11 21.52 12.48
C ARG A 245 1.58 22.88 12.94
N GLU A 246 2.75 23.35 12.49
CA GLU A 246 3.28 24.68 12.83
C GLU A 246 2.44 25.80 12.20
N LEU A 247 2.02 25.68 10.95
CA LEU A 247 1.21 26.67 10.24
C LEU A 247 -0.17 26.89 10.91
N TYR A 248 -0.79 25.82 11.40
CA TYR A 248 -2.15 25.83 11.95
C TYR A 248 -2.23 25.78 13.48
N LYS A 249 -1.11 25.97 14.20
CA LYS A 249 -1.06 26.02 15.68
C LYS A 249 -2.06 27.02 16.29
N SER A 250 -2.33 28.13 15.63
CA SER A 250 -3.14 29.24 16.15
C SER A 250 -4.66 29.02 15.99
N GLY A 251 -5.13 27.81 15.73
CA GLY A 251 -6.56 27.47 15.77
C GLY A 251 -7.37 27.87 14.53
N GLN A 252 -6.74 28.12 13.40
CA GLN A 252 -7.45 28.25 12.12
C GLN A 252 -8.15 26.93 11.79
N THR A 253 -9.44 27.01 11.50
CA THR A 253 -10.24 25.84 11.14
C THR A 253 -9.88 25.43 9.70
N VAL A 254 -9.24 24.29 9.53
CA VAL A 254 -9.09 23.66 8.21
C VAL A 254 -10.32 22.80 8.02
N THR A 255 -11.15 23.14 7.06
CA THR A 255 -12.40 22.43 6.77
C THR A 255 -12.17 21.14 6.00
N ASP A 256 -11.06 21.09 5.22
CA ASP A 256 -10.72 19.94 4.41
C ASP A 256 -9.20 19.75 4.42
N ILE A 257 -8.74 18.59 4.90
CA ILE A 257 -7.32 18.29 5.06
C ILE A 257 -6.66 18.01 3.69
N ASP A 258 -7.41 17.45 2.76
CA ASP A 258 -6.90 17.08 1.42
C ASP A 258 -6.48 18.31 0.61
N ASN A 259 -7.14 19.45 0.85
CA ASN A 259 -6.80 20.71 0.20
C ASN A 259 -5.51 21.36 0.71
N ILE A 260 -4.97 20.90 1.84
CA ILE A 260 -3.74 21.44 2.43
C ILE A 260 -2.55 20.49 2.30
N LEU A 261 -2.77 19.26 1.89
CA LEU A 261 -1.72 18.29 1.57
C LEU A 261 -1.28 18.52 0.12
N TRP A 262 -0.04 18.95 -0.08
CA TRP A 262 0.48 19.30 -1.41
C TRP A 262 1.53 18.31 -1.92
N LEU A 263 2.08 17.48 -1.04
CA LEU A 263 2.90 16.37 -1.48
C LEU A 263 2.00 15.36 -2.20
N ASN A 264 2.40 14.92 -3.39
CA ASN A 264 1.61 14.03 -4.23
C ASN A 264 2.47 12.93 -4.85
N VAL A 265 1.89 11.78 -5.12
CA VAL A 265 2.58 10.67 -5.81
C VAL A 265 3.08 11.04 -7.20
N ASP A 266 2.49 12.02 -7.85
CA ASP A 266 2.93 12.56 -9.16
C ASP A 266 4.35 13.17 -9.15
N GLN A 267 4.93 13.35 -7.97
CA GLN A 267 6.30 13.82 -7.79
C GLN A 267 7.34 12.70 -7.83
N PHE A 268 6.88 11.43 -7.84
CA PHE A 268 7.72 10.24 -7.70
C PHE A 268 7.72 9.44 -8.99
N TYR A 269 8.90 9.16 -9.50
CA TYR A 269 9.12 8.47 -10.77
C TYR A 269 10.00 7.25 -10.54
N GLY A 270 9.64 6.13 -11.15
CA GLY A 270 10.43 4.90 -11.12
C GLY A 270 10.71 4.39 -12.53
N ILE A 271 11.88 3.80 -12.74
CA ILE A 271 12.21 3.04 -13.95
C ILE A 271 12.44 1.60 -13.50
N GLU A 272 11.73 0.66 -14.12
CA GLU A 272 11.90 -0.77 -13.89
C GLU A 272 11.74 -1.51 -15.22
N CYS A 273 12.63 -2.49 -15.48
CA CYS A 273 12.61 -3.27 -16.72
C CYS A 273 11.60 -4.41 -16.68
N GLU A 274 11.31 -4.93 -15.50
CA GLU A 274 10.35 -6.01 -15.29
C GLU A 274 8.96 -5.44 -14.99
N GLU A 275 7.97 -5.88 -15.77
CA GLU A 275 6.61 -5.35 -15.68
C GLU A 275 5.97 -5.58 -14.31
N PHE A 276 6.17 -6.76 -13.71
CA PHE A 276 5.50 -7.10 -12.47
C PHE A 276 6.00 -6.31 -11.25
N PRO A 277 7.32 -6.14 -10.99
CA PRO A 277 7.80 -5.22 -9.96
C PRO A 277 7.36 -3.77 -10.18
N ALA A 278 7.33 -3.30 -11.43
CA ALA A 278 6.84 -1.97 -11.75
C ALA A 278 5.38 -1.75 -11.33
N ARG A 279 4.51 -2.74 -11.59
CA ARG A 279 3.10 -2.72 -11.15
C ARG A 279 2.97 -2.74 -9.63
N ILE A 280 3.82 -3.51 -8.94
CA ILE A 280 3.87 -3.49 -7.47
C ILE A 280 4.23 -2.09 -6.96
N ALA A 281 5.24 -1.46 -7.54
CA ALA A 281 5.66 -0.11 -7.16
C ALA A 281 4.51 0.91 -7.33
N GLU A 282 3.78 0.85 -8.43
CA GLU A 282 2.62 1.69 -8.69
C GLU A 282 1.54 1.51 -7.62
N VAL A 283 1.17 0.25 -7.33
CA VAL A 283 0.18 -0.08 -6.28
C VAL A 283 0.66 0.38 -4.90
N ALA A 284 1.93 0.13 -4.55
CA ALA A 284 2.49 0.51 -3.27
C ALA A 284 2.51 2.03 -3.06
N MET A 285 2.86 2.80 -4.11
CA MET A 285 2.82 4.25 -4.09
C MET A 285 1.40 4.80 -3.94
N TRP A 286 0.45 4.19 -4.64
CA TRP A 286 -0.95 4.57 -4.52
C TRP A 286 -1.50 4.28 -3.12
N LEU A 287 -1.18 3.12 -2.54
CA LEU A 287 -1.61 2.76 -1.18
C LEU A 287 -1.00 3.65 -0.10
N ILE A 288 0.28 4.04 -0.22
CA ILE A 288 0.91 4.93 0.79
C ILE A 288 0.30 6.33 0.76
N ASP A 289 -0.20 6.78 -0.39
CA ASP A 289 -0.90 8.06 -0.50
C ASP A 289 -2.28 8.02 0.18
N HIS A 290 -2.93 6.85 0.19
CA HIS A 290 -4.24 6.64 0.83
C HIS A 290 -4.19 6.30 2.32
N GLN A 291 -3.01 5.98 2.88
CA GLN A 291 -2.83 5.80 4.34
C GLN A 291 -2.90 7.12 5.11
#